data_ae4ef07a2ae915c1410e48852da61a20
#
_entry.id   ae4ef07a2ae915c1410e48852da61a20
#
_cell.length_a   1.000
_cell.length_b   1.000
_cell.length_c   1.000
_cell.angle_alpha   90.00
_cell.angle_beta   90.00
_cell.angle_gamma   90.00
#
_symmetry.space_group_name_H-M   'P 1'
#
loop_
_entity.id
_entity.type
_entity.pdbx_description
1 polymer ?
#
loop_
_entity_poly.entity_id
_entity_poly.type
_entity_poly.pdbx_seq_one_letter_code
_entity_poly.pdbx_strand_id
1 'polypeptide(L)'
;MTTTKNFRDLIVWQKAMLLVNKVYIASGHFPDSEKYALISQLRKSAVSVPSNIAESHGRNSLKDQIRYLHSAIGSLYELQTQLEISLIQDYLKKDMFDNLYEDCRDIERMLNTMILNHT
;
A
#
# COMPACT_ATOMS: atom_id res chain seq x y z
N MET A 1 -18.04 14.98 -18.53
CA MET A 1 -17.10 13.97 -18.06
C MET A 1 -16.00 14.64 -17.24
N THR A 2 -15.84 14.18 -16.04
CA THR A 2 -14.76 14.65 -15.18
C THR A 2 -13.53 13.79 -15.38
N THR A 3 -12.40 14.42 -15.69
CA THR A 3 -11.11 13.74 -15.73
C THR A 3 -10.38 14.05 -14.43
N THR A 4 -9.69 13.05 -13.91
CA THR A 4 -8.85 13.21 -12.74
C THR A 4 -7.67 14.12 -13.11
N LYS A 5 -7.63 15.32 -12.52
CA LYS A 5 -6.58 16.30 -12.81
C LYS A 5 -5.34 16.10 -11.96
N ASN A 6 -5.48 15.41 -10.82
CA ASN A 6 -4.43 15.25 -9.84
C ASN A 6 -4.55 13.85 -9.23
N PHE A 7 -3.41 13.22 -8.91
CA PHE A 7 -3.40 11.90 -8.28
C PHE A 7 -4.15 11.91 -6.94
N ARG A 8 -4.20 13.06 -6.25
CA ARG A 8 -4.93 13.20 -4.99
C ARG A 8 -6.41 12.93 -5.12
N ASP A 9 -6.98 13.07 -6.30
CA ASP A 9 -8.39 12.81 -6.57
C ASP A 9 -8.69 11.33 -6.76
N LEU A 10 -7.66 10.51 -6.94
CA LEU A 10 -7.84 9.06 -7.10
C LEU A 10 -8.24 8.42 -5.79
N ILE A 11 -9.37 7.71 -5.80
CA ILE A 11 -9.85 7.02 -4.60
C ILE A 11 -8.82 6.00 -4.10
N VAL A 12 -8.18 5.28 -5.02
CA VAL A 12 -7.17 4.28 -4.64
C VAL A 12 -5.97 4.92 -3.94
N TRP A 13 -5.56 6.12 -4.38
CA TRP A 13 -4.48 6.85 -3.70
C TRP A 13 -4.90 7.26 -2.29
N GLN A 14 -6.12 7.77 -2.15
CA GLN A 14 -6.64 8.19 -0.84
C GLN A 14 -6.71 7.00 0.13
N LYS A 15 -7.17 5.85 -0.34
CA LYS A 15 -7.20 4.62 0.47
C LYS A 15 -5.79 4.17 0.85
N ALA A 16 -4.85 4.27 -0.08
CA ALA A 16 -3.45 3.91 0.20
C ALA A 16 -2.84 4.83 1.27
N MET A 17 -3.17 6.11 1.25
CA MET A 17 -2.70 7.06 2.27
C MET A 17 -3.27 6.74 3.65
N LEU A 18 -4.55 6.34 3.72
CA LEU A 18 -5.14 5.89 4.98
C LEU A 18 -4.44 4.63 5.50
N LEU A 19 -4.11 3.70 4.61
CA LEU A 19 -3.37 2.50 4.98
C LEU A 19 -1.99 2.85 5.56
N VAL A 20 -1.27 3.78 4.94
CA VAL A 20 0.02 4.26 5.45
C VAL A 20 -0.12 4.74 6.89
N ASN A 21 -1.13 5.58 7.15
CA ASN A 21 -1.35 6.12 8.49
C ASN A 21 -1.62 5.00 9.51
N LYS A 22 -2.47 4.03 9.14
CA LYS A 22 -2.76 2.88 10.01
C LYS A 22 -1.51 2.06 10.31
N VAL A 23 -0.65 1.84 9.31
CA VAL A 23 0.60 1.10 9.48
C VAL A 23 1.55 1.84 10.43
N TYR A 24 1.65 3.16 10.31
CA TYR A 24 2.47 3.97 11.22
C TYR A 24 1.97 3.86 12.66
N ILE A 25 0.66 3.96 12.87
CA ILE A 25 0.06 3.84 14.21
C ILE A 25 0.33 2.44 14.79
N ALA A 26 0.01 1.40 14.03
CA ALA A 26 0.16 0.02 14.49
C ALA A 26 1.63 -0.32 14.80
N SER A 27 2.55 0.05 13.91
CA SER A 27 3.97 -0.26 14.08
C SER A 27 4.62 0.56 15.19
N GLY A 28 4.02 1.68 15.58
CA GLY A 28 4.49 2.49 16.69
C GLY A 28 4.41 1.79 18.05
N HIS A 29 3.63 0.72 18.16
CA HIS A 29 3.49 -0.09 19.36
C HIS A 29 4.44 -1.31 19.37
N PHE A 30 5.21 -1.50 18.32
CA PHE A 30 6.15 -2.62 18.23
C PHE A 30 7.36 -2.37 19.12
N PRO A 31 8.10 -3.44 19.52
CA PRO A 31 9.31 -3.26 20.32
C PRO A 31 10.35 -2.35 19.64
N ASP A 32 11.04 -1.54 20.42
CA ASP A 32 12.09 -0.64 19.92
C ASP A 32 13.20 -1.38 19.20
N SER A 33 13.43 -2.65 19.55
CA SER A 33 14.42 -3.50 18.88
C SER A 33 14.12 -3.69 17.38
N GLU A 34 12.86 -3.49 16.96
CA GLU A 34 12.46 -3.62 15.56
C GLU A 34 12.48 -2.29 14.80
N LYS A 35 12.91 -1.21 15.43
CA LYS A 35 12.88 0.13 14.84
C LYS A 35 13.59 0.20 13.47
N TYR A 36 14.74 -0.42 13.36
CA TYR A 36 15.54 -0.42 12.14
C TYR A 36 15.40 -1.70 11.33
N ALA A 37 14.47 -2.56 11.69
CA ALA A 37 14.20 -3.81 11.01
C ALA A 37 12.75 -3.85 10.55
N LEU A 38 11.87 -4.57 11.26
CA LEU A 38 10.49 -4.80 10.82
C LEU A 38 9.68 -3.51 10.71
N ILE A 39 9.80 -2.59 11.68
CA ILE A 39 9.08 -1.30 11.63
C ILE A 39 9.47 -0.53 10.38
N SER A 40 10.77 -0.43 10.12
CA SER A 40 11.28 0.29 8.95
C SER A 40 10.76 -0.33 7.64
N GLN A 41 10.76 -1.66 7.55
CA GLN A 41 10.29 -2.37 6.36
C GLN A 41 8.80 -2.19 6.13
N LEU A 42 7.98 -2.28 7.19
CA LEU A 42 6.53 -2.07 7.11
C LEU A 42 6.20 -0.69 6.56
N ARG A 43 6.85 0.33 7.14
CA ARG A 43 6.61 1.73 6.76
C ARG A 43 7.07 2.00 5.34
N LYS A 44 8.21 1.46 4.95
CA LYS A 44 8.75 1.62 3.60
C LYS A 44 7.82 0.99 2.56
N SER A 45 7.35 -0.22 2.80
CA SER A 45 6.42 -0.91 1.90
C SER A 45 5.10 -0.15 1.81
N ALA A 46 4.56 0.30 2.94
CA ALA A 46 3.30 1.04 2.97
C ALA A 46 3.40 2.35 2.17
N VAL A 47 4.46 3.14 2.38
CA VAL A 47 4.68 4.42 1.68
C VAL A 47 4.86 4.20 0.18
N SER A 48 5.46 3.09 -0.22
CA SER A 48 5.69 2.77 -1.63
C SER A 48 4.39 2.61 -2.41
N VAL A 49 3.29 2.21 -1.77
CA VAL A 49 2.00 2.01 -2.45
C VAL A 49 1.47 3.33 -3.03
N PRO A 50 1.17 4.36 -2.23
CA PRO A 50 0.68 5.62 -2.80
C PRO A 50 1.73 6.32 -3.65
N SER A 51 3.01 6.15 -3.37
CA SER A 51 4.08 6.75 -4.17
C SER A 51 4.06 6.22 -5.60
N ASN A 52 3.91 4.91 -5.78
CA ASN A 52 3.83 4.31 -7.11
C ASN A 52 2.53 4.65 -7.84
N ILE A 53 1.43 4.79 -7.11
CA ILE A 53 0.16 5.22 -7.70
C ILE A 53 0.31 6.64 -8.27
N ALA A 54 0.90 7.55 -7.50
CA ALA A 54 1.14 8.92 -7.94
C ALA A 54 2.08 8.96 -9.15
N GLU A 55 3.15 8.16 -9.12
CA GLU A 55 4.09 8.06 -10.25
C GLU A 55 3.39 7.55 -11.51
N SER A 56 2.53 6.54 -11.38
CA SER A 56 1.75 6.02 -12.50
C SER A 56 0.92 7.13 -13.15
N HIS A 57 0.23 7.91 -12.32
CA HIS A 57 -0.64 8.99 -12.80
C HIS A 57 0.14 10.03 -13.60
N GLY A 58 1.39 10.29 -13.22
CA GLY A 58 2.23 11.29 -13.85
C GLY A 58 2.97 10.83 -15.11
N ARG A 59 2.84 9.56 -15.49
CA ARG A 59 3.55 9.04 -16.68
C ARG A 59 2.74 9.28 -17.95
N ASN A 60 3.46 9.51 -19.06
CA ASN A 60 2.84 9.83 -20.35
C ASN A 60 2.45 8.58 -21.15
N SER A 61 3.19 7.48 -21.00
CA SER A 61 2.90 6.25 -21.74
C SER A 61 2.08 5.29 -20.91
N LEU A 62 1.16 4.61 -21.58
CA LEU A 62 0.32 3.59 -20.99
C LEU A 62 1.15 2.46 -20.36
N LYS A 63 2.20 2.05 -21.08
CA LYS A 63 3.12 1.01 -20.63
C LYS A 63 3.77 1.38 -19.28
N ASP A 64 4.22 2.62 -19.14
CA ASP A 64 4.83 3.09 -17.90
C ASP A 64 3.81 3.22 -16.78
N GLN A 65 2.60 3.68 -17.09
CA GLN A 65 1.53 3.75 -16.12
C GLN A 65 1.24 2.38 -15.51
N ILE A 66 1.10 1.36 -16.36
CA ILE A 66 0.85 -0.02 -15.92
C ILE A 66 2.01 -0.55 -15.10
N ARG A 67 3.24 -0.25 -15.50
CA ARG A 67 4.45 -0.68 -14.77
C ARG A 67 4.45 -0.18 -13.33
N TYR A 68 4.10 1.09 -13.12
CA TYR A 68 4.05 1.66 -11.75
C TYR A 68 2.87 1.09 -10.94
N LEU A 69 1.74 0.79 -11.57
CA LEU A 69 0.63 0.12 -10.90
C LEU A 69 1.03 -1.29 -10.43
N HIS A 70 1.77 -2.03 -11.26
CA HIS A 70 2.31 -3.33 -10.85
C HIS A 70 3.31 -3.20 -9.70
N SER A 71 4.13 -2.14 -9.69
CA SER A 71 5.04 -1.87 -8.57
C SER A 71 4.29 -1.61 -7.27
N ALA A 72 3.17 -0.89 -7.35
CA ALA A 72 2.31 -0.66 -6.19
C ALA A 72 1.74 -1.99 -5.65
N ILE A 73 1.31 -2.89 -6.54
CA ILE A 73 0.82 -4.22 -6.14
C ILE A 73 1.94 -5.03 -5.48
N GLY A 74 3.15 -4.98 -6.04
CA GLY A 74 4.30 -5.64 -5.44
C GLY A 74 4.58 -5.13 -4.02
N SER A 75 4.46 -3.83 -3.81
CA SER A 75 4.61 -3.22 -2.48
C SER A 75 3.53 -3.72 -1.51
N LEU A 76 2.30 -3.92 -1.99
CA LEU A 76 1.22 -4.49 -1.17
C LEU A 76 1.55 -5.93 -0.74
N TYR A 77 2.12 -6.73 -1.63
CA TYR A 77 2.52 -8.11 -1.29
C TYR A 77 3.64 -8.12 -0.25
N GLU A 78 4.60 -7.20 -0.37
CA GLU A 78 5.64 -7.04 0.65
C GLU A 78 5.02 -6.68 1.99
N LEU A 79 4.12 -5.70 1.98
CA LEU A 79 3.43 -5.25 3.20
C LEU A 79 2.62 -6.39 3.82
N GLN A 80 1.86 -7.13 3.03
CA GLN A 80 1.08 -8.28 3.51
C GLN A 80 1.97 -9.33 4.16
N THR A 81 3.13 -9.60 3.54
CA THR A 81 4.11 -10.55 4.10
C THR A 81 4.63 -10.06 5.45
N GLN A 82 4.97 -8.77 5.55
CA GLN A 82 5.48 -8.18 6.79
C GLN A 82 4.40 -8.13 7.88
N LEU A 83 3.13 -7.94 7.51
CA LEU A 83 2.01 -8.01 8.46
C LEU A 83 1.86 -9.44 9.00
N GLU A 84 2.02 -10.44 8.17
CA GLU A 84 2.01 -11.85 8.59
C GLU A 84 3.13 -12.11 9.61
N ILE A 85 4.34 -11.63 9.32
CA ILE A 85 5.48 -11.76 10.23
C ILE A 85 5.16 -11.09 11.56
N SER A 86 4.56 -9.89 11.52
CA SER A 86 4.20 -9.13 12.72
C SER A 86 3.18 -9.90 13.57
N LEU A 87 2.24 -10.58 12.93
CA LEU A 87 1.24 -11.41 13.61
C LEU A 87 1.92 -12.62 14.28
N ILE A 88 2.80 -13.31 13.56
CA ILE A 88 3.52 -14.48 14.06
C ILE A 88 4.39 -14.11 15.28
N GLN A 89 4.99 -12.93 15.27
CA GLN A 89 5.83 -12.44 16.35
C GLN A 89 5.03 -11.89 17.53
N ASP A 90 3.70 -11.92 17.48
CA ASP A 90 2.81 -11.35 18.48
C ASP A 90 2.97 -9.83 18.69
N TYR A 91 3.50 -9.12 17.69
CA TYR A 91 3.58 -7.67 17.72
C TYR A 91 2.26 -7.02 17.29
N LEU A 92 1.43 -7.73 16.53
CA LEU A 92 0.19 -7.25 15.94
C LEU A 92 -0.95 -8.19 16.34
N LYS A 93 -2.02 -7.64 16.90
CA LYS A 93 -3.20 -8.42 17.29
C LYS A 93 -3.97 -8.85 16.05
N LYS A 94 -4.67 -9.99 16.17
CA LYS A 94 -5.39 -10.60 15.04
C LYS A 94 -6.42 -9.67 14.42
N ASP A 95 -7.18 -8.93 15.25
CA ASP A 95 -8.20 -8.00 14.74
C ASP A 95 -7.58 -6.86 13.93
N MET A 96 -6.47 -6.31 14.39
CA MET A 96 -5.74 -5.28 13.66
C MET A 96 -5.11 -5.84 12.39
N PHE A 97 -4.55 -7.05 12.48
CA PHE A 97 -4.01 -7.75 11.31
C PHE A 97 -5.09 -7.90 10.24
N ASP A 98 -6.27 -8.41 10.62
CA ASP A 98 -7.37 -8.63 9.68
C ASP A 98 -7.81 -7.32 9.02
N ASN A 99 -7.86 -6.23 9.79
CA ASN A 99 -8.23 -4.91 9.27
C ASN A 99 -7.21 -4.41 8.23
N LEU A 100 -5.94 -4.45 8.57
CA LEU A 100 -4.87 -3.98 7.67
C LEU A 100 -4.75 -4.87 6.42
N TYR A 101 -4.88 -6.18 6.61
CA TYR A 101 -4.79 -7.14 5.51
C TYR A 101 -5.95 -6.91 4.52
N GLU A 102 -7.16 -6.68 5.01
CA GLU A 102 -8.31 -6.42 4.15
C GLU A 102 -8.15 -5.10 3.39
N ASP A 103 -7.60 -4.06 4.04
CA ASP A 103 -7.29 -2.80 3.36
C ASP A 103 -6.31 -3.04 2.19
N CYS A 104 -5.29 -3.86 2.40
CA CYS A 104 -4.34 -4.22 1.34
C CYS A 104 -5.06 -4.91 0.18
N ARG A 105 -5.96 -5.85 0.49
CA ARG A 105 -6.71 -6.59 -0.53
C ARG A 105 -7.65 -5.69 -1.32
N ASP A 106 -8.29 -4.75 -0.66
CA ASP A 106 -9.17 -3.77 -1.34
C ASP A 106 -8.38 -2.92 -2.33
N ILE A 107 -7.24 -2.41 -1.91
CA ILE A 107 -6.39 -1.59 -2.77
C ILE A 107 -5.86 -2.42 -3.94
N GLU A 108 -5.45 -3.65 -3.68
CA GLU A 108 -4.99 -4.59 -4.73
C GLU A 108 -6.08 -4.79 -5.80
N ARG A 109 -7.32 -5.03 -5.38
CA ARG A 109 -8.45 -5.19 -6.30
C ARG A 109 -8.67 -3.95 -7.15
N MET A 110 -8.59 -2.78 -6.54
CA MET A 110 -8.74 -1.50 -7.26
C MET A 110 -7.61 -1.30 -8.28
N LEU A 111 -6.38 -1.61 -7.91
CA LEU A 111 -5.23 -1.50 -8.81
C LEU A 111 -5.35 -2.47 -9.99
N ASN A 112 -5.77 -3.70 -9.73
CA ASN A 112 -6.00 -4.69 -10.79
C ASN A 112 -7.08 -4.22 -11.77
N THR A 113 -8.15 -3.62 -11.26
CA THR A 113 -9.21 -3.05 -12.10
C THR A 113 -8.66 -1.92 -12.97
N MET A 114 -7.83 -1.05 -12.41
CA MET A 114 -7.20 0.04 -13.17
C MET A 114 -6.31 -0.52 -14.29
N ILE A 115 -5.53 -1.56 -14.00
CA ILE A 115 -4.66 -2.20 -15.00
C ILE A 115 -5.50 -2.78 -16.12
N LEU A 116 -6.60 -3.48 -15.82
CA LEU A 116 -7.50 -4.04 -16.80
C LEU A 116 -8.09 -2.95 -17.70
N ASN A 117 -8.46 -1.82 -17.12
CA ASN A 117 -9.03 -0.70 -17.87
C ASN A 117 -7.99 -0.01 -18.77
N HIS A 118 -6.70 -0.23 -18.52
CA HIS A 118 -5.61 0.30 -19.34
C HIS A 118 -5.22 -0.65 -20.48
N THR A 119 -5.71 -1.86 -20.46
CA THR A 119 -5.46 -2.83 -21.53
C THR A 119 -6.65 -2.95 -22.45
#